data_0126a808a1dc15724a70f66872ee8b90
#
_entry.id   0126a808a1dc15724a70f66872ee8b90
#
_cell.length_a   1.000
_cell.length_b   1.000
_cell.length_c   1.000
_cell.angle_alpha   90.00
_cell.angle_beta   90.00
_cell.angle_gamma   90.00
#
_symmetry.space_group_name_H-M   'P 1'
#
loop_
_entity.id
_entity.type
_entity.pdbx_description
1 polymer ?
#
loop_
_entity_poly.entity_id
_entity_poly.type
_entity_poly.pdbx_seq_one_letter_code
_entity_poly.pdbx_strand_id
1 'polypeptide(L)'
;MAILGQIRKRSIFLIIVIGMALFAFVISGVFTSNGGFGANKPIGEVNGEEIDYEMFNMMVEQAQTVYGLNTINAVNLAWNQGLKNQALVQELEKLGIDAGKDQLEQIISSDESLVMNPLFQNEIGLFDFNKFSSYITQLKSSNPTMYNQWRLQEQNIISLAKQKIYFDLILSLIHI
;
A
#
# COMPACT_ATOMS: atom_id res chain seq x y z
N MET A 1 65.62 13.51 -10.19
CA MET A 1 64.22 13.99 -10.06
C MET A 1 63.22 13.22 -10.94
N ALA A 2 63.57 12.01 -11.39
CA ALA A 2 62.65 11.20 -12.24
C ALA A 2 61.64 10.31 -11.47
N ILE A 3 61.88 10.03 -10.19
CA ILE A 3 61.05 9.09 -9.41
C ILE A 3 59.72 9.69 -9.03
N LEU A 4 59.62 10.98 -8.72
CA LEU A 4 58.43 11.70 -8.38
C LEU A 4 57.41 11.79 -9.55
N GLY A 5 57.88 11.87 -10.81
CA GLY A 5 57.06 11.88 -12.00
C GLY A 5 56.39 10.54 -12.32
N GLN A 6 57.10 9.43 -12.02
CA GLN A 6 56.58 8.07 -12.20
C GLN A 6 55.51 7.73 -11.15
N ILE A 7 55.69 8.18 -9.91
CA ILE A 7 54.70 8.00 -8.83
C ILE A 7 53.41 8.79 -9.16
N ARG A 8 53.54 10.01 -9.69
CA ARG A 8 52.40 10.85 -10.08
C ARG A 8 51.57 10.25 -11.22
N LYS A 9 52.22 9.64 -12.24
CA LYS A 9 51.54 8.93 -13.32
C LYS A 9 50.79 7.69 -12.83
N ARG A 10 51.38 6.92 -11.91
CA ARG A 10 50.73 5.74 -11.32
C ARG A 10 49.60 6.11 -10.37
N SER A 11 49.72 7.24 -9.65
CA SER A 11 48.68 7.74 -8.75
C SER A 11 47.44 8.13 -9.51
N ILE A 12 47.53 8.80 -10.67
CA ILE A 12 46.39 9.15 -11.51
C ILE A 12 45.68 7.89 -12.02
N PHE A 13 46.44 6.89 -12.48
CA PHE A 13 45.90 5.61 -12.93
C PHE A 13 45.14 4.89 -11.79
N LEU A 14 45.70 4.91 -10.58
CA LEU A 14 45.08 4.28 -9.40
C LEU A 14 43.79 4.98 -8.99
N ILE A 15 43.75 6.32 -9.05
CA ILE A 15 42.53 7.11 -8.79
C ILE A 15 41.44 6.78 -9.81
N ILE A 16 41.79 6.64 -11.10
CA ILE A 16 40.82 6.30 -12.15
C ILE A 16 40.27 4.89 -11.91
N VAL A 17 41.11 3.91 -11.56
CA VAL A 17 40.69 2.53 -11.29
C VAL A 17 39.79 2.48 -10.07
N ILE A 18 40.12 3.16 -8.98
CA ILE A 18 39.27 3.22 -7.78
C ILE A 18 37.95 3.96 -8.09
N GLY A 19 38.02 5.08 -8.82
CA GLY A 19 36.82 5.82 -9.24
C GLY A 19 35.88 4.96 -10.11
N MET A 20 36.44 4.18 -11.02
CA MET A 20 35.69 3.28 -11.89
C MET A 20 35.10 2.12 -11.10
N ALA A 21 35.82 1.58 -10.11
CA ALA A 21 35.30 0.54 -9.23
C ALA A 21 34.15 1.04 -8.34
N LEU A 22 34.27 2.22 -7.77
CA LEU A 22 33.20 2.85 -7.00
C LEU A 22 31.97 3.18 -7.88
N PHE A 23 32.22 3.69 -9.09
CA PHE A 23 31.17 3.97 -10.06
C PHE A 23 30.44 2.69 -10.49
N ALA A 24 31.20 1.61 -10.78
CA ALA A 24 30.60 0.30 -11.08
C ALA A 24 29.79 -0.25 -9.90
N PHE A 25 30.24 -0.05 -8.66
CA PHE A 25 29.51 -0.46 -7.46
C PHE A 25 28.20 0.34 -7.30
N VAL A 26 28.24 1.65 -7.50
CA VAL A 26 27.02 2.50 -7.45
C VAL A 26 26.05 2.12 -8.56
N ILE A 27 26.53 1.93 -9.79
CA ILE A 27 25.70 1.51 -10.93
C ILE A 27 25.14 0.11 -10.70
N SER A 28 25.95 -0.84 -10.22
CA SER A 28 25.49 -2.19 -9.89
C SER A 28 24.35 -2.14 -8.87
N GLY A 29 24.43 -1.30 -7.83
CA GLY A 29 23.37 -1.08 -6.87
C GLY A 29 22.08 -0.52 -7.48
N VAL A 30 22.19 0.29 -8.54
CA VAL A 30 21.04 0.87 -9.26
C VAL A 30 20.43 -0.12 -10.25
N PHE A 31 21.26 -0.93 -10.91
CA PHE A 31 20.78 -1.86 -11.95
C PHE A 31 20.38 -3.26 -11.42
N THR A 32 20.93 -3.71 -10.28
CA THR A 32 20.55 -5.00 -9.67
C THR A 32 19.32 -4.93 -8.79
N SER A 33 18.91 -3.75 -8.35
CA SER A 33 17.61 -3.53 -7.80
C SER A 33 16.69 -3.00 -8.92
N ASN A 34 15.71 -3.77 -9.32
CA ASN A 34 14.58 -3.30 -10.11
C ASN A 34 13.82 -2.21 -9.31
N GLY A 35 14.42 -1.00 -9.27
CA GLY A 35 13.93 0.11 -8.46
C GLY A 35 14.90 0.42 -7.31
N GLY A 36 15.35 1.66 -7.24
CA GLY A 36 16.38 2.17 -6.32
C GLY A 36 16.23 1.74 -4.86
N PHE A 37 17.15 2.13 -4.04
CA PHE A 37 17.16 1.90 -2.59
C PHE A 37 15.77 2.09 -2.00
N GLY A 38 15.02 0.98 -1.75
CA GLY A 38 13.67 1.01 -1.17
C GLY A 38 12.50 0.67 -2.10
N ALA A 39 12.70 0.32 -3.38
CA ALA A 39 11.58 -0.10 -4.22
C ALA A 39 11.10 -1.50 -3.82
N ASN A 40 9.99 -1.49 -3.15
CA ASN A 40 8.90 -2.47 -3.12
C ASN A 40 9.30 -3.95 -3.18
N LYS A 41 10.23 -4.38 -2.30
CA LYS A 41 10.33 -5.82 -2.04
C LYS A 41 9.14 -6.18 -1.15
N PRO A 42 8.37 -7.23 -1.51
CA PRO A 42 7.31 -7.71 -0.66
C PRO A 42 7.89 -8.08 0.71
N ILE A 43 7.17 -7.77 1.77
CA ILE A 43 7.60 -8.05 3.15
C ILE A 43 7.46 -9.53 3.45
N GLY A 44 6.55 -10.19 2.74
CA GLY A 44 6.22 -11.59 2.88
C GLY A 44 5.20 -12.02 1.86
N GLU A 45 4.78 -13.25 1.95
CA GLU A 45 3.84 -13.90 1.03
C GLU A 45 2.81 -14.69 1.84
N VAL A 46 1.55 -14.63 1.43
CA VAL A 46 0.45 -15.42 2.00
C VAL A 46 -0.20 -16.22 0.89
N ASN A 47 -0.04 -17.54 0.92
CA ASN A 47 -0.60 -18.47 -0.07
C ASN A 47 -0.26 -18.09 -1.54
N GLY A 48 0.94 -17.58 -1.81
CA GLY A 48 1.39 -17.20 -3.14
C GLY A 48 1.13 -15.74 -3.51
N GLU A 49 0.52 -14.96 -2.65
CA GLU A 49 0.32 -13.51 -2.86
C GLU A 49 1.25 -12.68 -1.99
N GLU A 50 1.91 -11.73 -2.60
CA GLU A 50 2.87 -10.85 -1.95
C GLU A 50 2.16 -9.80 -1.07
N ILE A 51 2.73 -9.56 0.12
CA ILE A 51 2.31 -8.46 0.99
C ILE A 51 3.01 -7.18 0.54
N ASP A 52 2.23 -6.21 0.11
CA ASP A 52 2.71 -4.91 -0.36
C ASP A 52 3.39 -4.12 0.79
N TYR A 53 4.61 -3.65 0.53
CA TYR A 53 5.40 -2.92 1.50
C TYR A 53 4.75 -1.58 1.90
N GLU A 54 4.22 -0.84 0.93
CA GLU A 54 3.65 0.49 1.19
C GLU A 54 2.39 0.37 2.05
N MET A 55 1.55 -0.62 1.75
CA MET A 55 0.36 -0.93 2.51
C MET A 55 0.70 -1.31 3.95
N PHE A 56 1.67 -2.20 4.12
CA PHE A 56 2.12 -2.61 5.45
C PHE A 56 2.68 -1.43 6.26
N ASN A 57 3.50 -0.60 5.64
CA ASN A 57 4.09 0.57 6.30
C ASN A 57 3.00 1.56 6.75
N MET A 58 1.98 1.78 5.94
CA MET A 58 0.82 2.60 6.32
C MET A 58 0.06 2.00 7.52
N MET A 59 -0.11 0.67 7.58
CA MET A 59 -0.72 0.01 8.74
C MET A 59 0.11 0.20 10.00
N VAL A 60 1.45 0.14 9.89
CA VAL A 60 2.37 0.41 11.01
C VAL A 60 2.25 1.85 11.47
N GLU A 61 2.30 2.81 10.55
CA GLU A 61 2.15 4.24 10.87
C GLU A 61 0.79 4.54 11.52
N GLN A 62 -0.28 3.95 11.01
CA GLN A 62 -1.61 4.07 11.60
C GLN A 62 -1.63 3.50 13.02
N ALA A 63 -1.03 2.33 13.24
CA ALA A 63 -0.95 1.73 14.56
C ALA A 63 -0.17 2.59 15.56
N GLN A 64 0.88 3.26 15.12
CA GLN A 64 1.64 4.19 15.96
C GLN A 64 0.87 5.48 16.25
N THR A 65 0.23 6.07 15.25
CA THR A 65 -0.43 7.38 15.37
C THR A 65 -1.79 7.31 16.07
N VAL A 66 -2.60 6.31 15.74
CA VAL A 66 -3.97 6.18 16.25
C VAL A 66 -3.99 5.48 17.61
N TYR A 67 -3.21 4.40 17.76
CA TYR A 67 -3.20 3.61 18.99
C TYR A 67 -2.02 3.93 19.93
N GLY A 68 -1.12 4.84 19.55
CA GLY A 68 0.04 5.24 20.37
C GLY A 68 1.03 4.10 20.62
N LEU A 69 1.08 3.10 19.73
CA LEU A 69 1.93 1.92 19.90
C LEU A 69 3.40 2.26 19.60
N ASN A 70 4.31 1.64 20.35
CA ASN A 70 5.73 1.65 19.95
C ASN A 70 5.92 0.85 18.64
N THR A 71 7.04 1.08 17.96
CA THR A 71 7.33 0.49 16.65
C THR A 71 7.21 -1.04 16.63
N ILE A 72 7.70 -1.75 17.66
CA ILE A 72 7.65 -3.22 17.71
C ILE A 72 6.21 -3.71 17.79
N ASN A 73 5.41 -3.11 18.66
CA ASN A 73 4.00 -3.49 18.83
C ASN A 73 3.17 -3.09 17.61
N ALA A 74 3.46 -1.95 16.98
CA ALA A 74 2.81 -1.52 15.76
C ALA A 74 3.10 -2.48 14.59
N VAL A 75 4.36 -2.90 14.42
CA VAL A 75 4.76 -3.89 13.41
C VAL A 75 4.06 -5.23 13.66
N ASN A 76 4.05 -5.71 14.90
CA ASN A 76 3.38 -6.98 15.24
C ASN A 76 1.86 -6.90 14.99
N LEU A 77 1.23 -5.78 15.31
CA LEU A 77 -0.19 -5.58 15.06
C LEU A 77 -0.48 -5.56 13.55
N ALA A 78 0.26 -4.75 12.79
CA ALA A 78 0.11 -4.64 11.33
C ALA A 78 0.33 -5.98 10.65
N TRP A 79 1.35 -6.75 11.07
CA TRP A 79 1.64 -8.07 10.54
C TRP A 79 0.49 -9.04 10.79
N ASN A 80 0.02 -9.15 12.02
CA ASN A 80 -1.06 -10.07 12.37
C ASN A 80 -2.38 -9.71 11.70
N GLN A 81 -2.70 -8.42 11.60
CA GLN A 81 -3.92 -7.96 10.90
C GLN A 81 -3.81 -8.15 9.40
N GLY A 82 -2.67 -7.80 8.80
CA GLY A 82 -2.42 -7.97 7.37
C GLY A 82 -2.53 -9.43 6.94
N LEU A 83 -1.86 -10.34 7.67
CA LEU A 83 -1.94 -11.78 7.41
C LEU A 83 -3.37 -12.32 7.50
N LYS A 84 -4.09 -11.99 8.59
CA LYS A 84 -5.46 -12.46 8.79
C LYS A 84 -6.40 -11.94 7.71
N ASN A 85 -6.28 -10.66 7.37
CA ASN A 85 -7.13 -10.03 6.35
C ASN A 85 -6.87 -10.65 4.98
N GLN A 86 -5.61 -10.82 4.59
CA GLN A 86 -5.27 -11.41 3.30
C GLN A 86 -5.69 -12.87 3.19
N ALA A 87 -5.44 -13.68 4.23
CA ALA A 87 -5.88 -15.07 4.27
C ALA A 87 -7.42 -15.17 4.19
N LEU A 88 -8.14 -14.31 4.90
CA LEU A 88 -9.60 -14.27 4.87
C LEU A 88 -10.13 -13.87 3.49
N VAL A 89 -9.59 -12.82 2.88
CA VAL A 89 -9.98 -12.37 1.54
C VAL A 89 -9.79 -13.49 0.52
N GLN A 90 -8.65 -14.17 0.53
CA GLN A 90 -8.37 -15.30 -0.35
C GLN A 90 -9.35 -16.46 -0.15
N GLU A 91 -9.71 -16.79 1.09
CA GLU A 91 -10.70 -17.86 1.34
C GLU A 91 -12.10 -17.46 0.86
N LEU A 92 -12.50 -16.21 1.04
CA LEU A 92 -13.78 -15.71 0.53
C LEU A 92 -13.81 -15.72 -1.00
N GLU A 93 -12.72 -15.35 -1.66
CA GLU A 93 -12.59 -15.41 -3.12
C GLU A 93 -12.65 -16.84 -3.67
N LYS A 94 -12.03 -17.82 -2.99
CA LYS A 94 -12.17 -19.25 -3.34
C LYS A 94 -13.62 -19.75 -3.24
N LEU A 95 -14.41 -19.17 -2.34
CA LEU A 95 -15.83 -19.45 -2.21
C LEU A 95 -16.68 -18.70 -3.26
N GLY A 96 -16.08 -17.90 -4.14
CA GLY A 96 -16.76 -17.08 -5.11
C GLY A 96 -17.44 -15.84 -4.52
N ILE A 97 -17.07 -15.46 -3.29
CA ILE A 97 -17.59 -14.26 -2.63
C ILE A 97 -16.68 -13.08 -3.01
N ASP A 98 -17.24 -12.20 -3.83
CA ASP A 98 -16.59 -10.95 -4.22
C ASP A 98 -17.46 -9.75 -3.81
N ALA A 99 -16.78 -8.62 -3.52
CA ALA A 99 -17.42 -7.34 -3.27
C ALA A 99 -17.01 -6.40 -4.40
N GLY A 100 -17.93 -6.17 -5.32
CA GLY A 100 -17.72 -5.31 -6.46
C GLY A 100 -17.94 -3.83 -6.14
N LYS A 101 -17.92 -3.03 -7.21
CA LYS A 101 -18.11 -1.58 -7.15
C LYS A 101 -19.43 -1.19 -6.49
N ASP A 102 -20.48 -1.96 -6.73
CA ASP A 102 -21.84 -1.66 -6.20
C ASP A 102 -21.89 -1.79 -4.68
N GLN A 103 -21.22 -2.79 -4.11
CA GLN A 103 -21.13 -2.95 -2.65
C GLN A 103 -20.30 -1.84 -2.01
N LEU A 104 -19.20 -1.45 -2.67
CA LEU A 104 -18.37 -0.33 -2.23
C LEU A 104 -19.18 0.97 -2.24
N GLU A 105 -19.91 1.25 -3.33
CA GLU A 105 -20.78 2.42 -3.45
C GLU A 105 -21.85 2.44 -2.37
N GLN A 106 -22.50 1.30 -2.10
CA GLN A 106 -23.50 1.19 -1.06
C GLN A 106 -22.96 1.51 0.33
N ILE A 107 -21.75 1.00 0.67
CA ILE A 107 -21.12 1.25 1.97
C ILE A 107 -20.70 2.71 2.08
N ILE A 108 -20.07 3.27 1.07
CA ILE A 108 -19.64 4.67 1.05
C ILE A 108 -20.86 5.61 1.14
N SER A 109 -21.95 5.28 0.43
CA SER A 109 -23.18 6.07 0.46
C SER A 109 -23.94 5.97 1.79
N SER A 110 -23.58 5.03 2.66
CA SER A 110 -24.12 4.92 4.02
C SER A 110 -23.22 5.57 5.09
N ASP A 111 -22.01 6.03 4.73
CA ASP A 111 -21.14 6.74 5.65
C ASP A 111 -21.57 8.19 5.79
N GLU A 112 -22.13 8.53 6.95
CA GLU A 112 -22.67 9.86 7.24
C GLU A 112 -21.64 10.98 7.05
N SER A 113 -20.37 10.72 7.35
CA SER A 113 -19.29 11.69 7.22
C SER A 113 -19.00 12.06 5.77
N LEU A 114 -19.12 11.10 4.86
CA LEU A 114 -18.95 11.30 3.43
C LEU A 114 -20.19 11.89 2.78
N VAL A 115 -21.38 11.40 3.17
CA VAL A 115 -22.67 11.87 2.63
C VAL A 115 -22.94 13.33 2.97
N MET A 116 -22.57 13.76 4.17
CA MET A 116 -22.74 15.14 4.60
C MET A 116 -21.67 16.11 4.05
N ASN A 117 -20.63 15.61 3.41
CA ASN A 117 -19.58 16.46 2.88
C ASN A 117 -20.05 17.18 1.60
N PRO A 118 -20.13 18.53 1.58
CA PRO A 118 -20.58 19.29 0.41
C PRO A 118 -19.79 19.04 -0.87
N LEU A 119 -18.51 18.61 -0.75
CA LEU A 119 -17.66 18.29 -1.91
C LEU A 119 -18.18 17.11 -2.72
N PHE A 120 -18.94 16.21 -2.08
CA PHE A 120 -19.45 14.99 -2.70
C PHE A 120 -20.95 15.03 -2.94
N GLN A 121 -21.59 16.20 -2.75
CA GLN A 121 -23.01 16.36 -2.99
C GLN A 121 -23.27 16.94 -4.39
N ASN A 122 -24.41 16.54 -4.96
CA ASN A 122 -24.94 17.12 -6.19
C ASN A 122 -25.66 18.45 -5.91
N GLU A 123 -26.24 19.04 -6.96
CA GLU A 123 -26.94 20.35 -6.86
C GLU A 123 -28.14 20.36 -5.92
N ILE A 124 -28.71 19.19 -5.63
CA ILE A 124 -29.87 19.03 -4.73
C ILE A 124 -29.47 18.52 -3.34
N GLY A 125 -28.16 18.51 -3.02
CA GLY A 125 -27.65 18.16 -1.71
C GLY A 125 -27.59 16.66 -1.42
N LEU A 126 -27.73 15.79 -2.43
CA LEU A 126 -27.57 14.35 -2.30
C LEU A 126 -26.15 13.92 -2.64
N PHE A 127 -25.67 12.89 -1.94
CA PHE A 127 -24.37 12.30 -2.22
C PHE A 127 -24.27 11.80 -3.67
N ASP A 128 -23.16 12.14 -4.32
CA ASP A 128 -22.86 11.76 -5.70
C ASP A 128 -21.56 10.95 -5.73
N PHE A 129 -21.70 9.65 -5.92
CA PHE A 129 -20.56 8.73 -5.98
C PHE A 129 -19.58 9.06 -7.11
N ASN A 130 -20.07 9.63 -8.23
CA ASN A 130 -19.18 10.01 -9.33
C ASN A 130 -18.28 11.19 -8.95
N LYS A 131 -18.81 12.16 -8.20
CA LYS A 131 -18.00 13.28 -7.65
C LYS A 131 -16.95 12.75 -6.68
N PHE A 132 -17.36 11.84 -5.78
CA PHE A 132 -16.44 11.18 -4.86
C PHE A 132 -15.33 10.41 -5.61
N SER A 133 -15.69 9.54 -6.57
CA SER A 133 -14.75 8.76 -7.37
C SER A 133 -13.78 9.64 -8.17
N SER A 134 -14.27 10.74 -8.74
CA SER A 134 -13.47 11.72 -9.45
C SER A 134 -12.46 12.41 -8.53
N TYR A 135 -12.88 12.77 -7.32
CA TYR A 135 -12.02 13.34 -6.30
C TYR A 135 -10.89 12.37 -5.91
N ILE A 136 -11.20 11.10 -5.65
CA ILE A 136 -10.20 10.07 -5.35
C ILE A 136 -9.20 9.91 -6.50
N THR A 137 -9.70 9.91 -7.75
CA THR A 137 -8.83 9.82 -8.94
C THR A 137 -7.88 11.02 -9.03
N GLN A 138 -8.35 12.23 -8.70
CA GLN A 138 -7.55 13.44 -8.68
C GLN A 138 -6.50 13.41 -7.56
N LEU A 139 -6.81 12.83 -6.40
CA LEU A 139 -5.86 12.68 -5.29
C LEU A 139 -4.61 11.90 -5.71
N LYS A 140 -4.73 10.94 -6.62
CA LYS A 140 -3.60 10.14 -7.09
C LYS A 140 -2.44 11.00 -7.62
N SER A 141 -2.74 12.12 -8.26
CA SER A 141 -1.75 13.04 -8.81
C SER A 141 -1.47 14.24 -7.90
N SER A 142 -2.48 14.74 -7.16
CA SER A 142 -2.38 15.96 -6.36
C SER A 142 -1.87 15.70 -4.94
N ASN A 143 -2.23 14.58 -4.34
CA ASN A 143 -1.83 14.20 -2.98
C ASN A 143 -1.70 12.67 -2.84
N PRO A 144 -0.56 12.09 -3.26
CA PRO A 144 -0.34 10.65 -3.21
C PRO A 144 -0.48 10.04 -1.81
N THR A 145 -0.11 10.77 -0.76
CA THR A 145 -0.23 10.30 0.63
C THR A 145 -1.70 10.08 1.01
N MET A 146 -2.57 11.04 0.71
CA MET A 146 -4.01 10.93 0.99
C MET A 146 -4.65 9.86 0.10
N TYR A 147 -4.22 9.72 -1.14
CA TYR A 147 -4.66 8.63 -2.03
C TYR A 147 -4.31 7.26 -1.46
N ASN A 148 -3.09 7.08 -0.94
CA ASN A 148 -2.66 5.82 -0.33
C ASN A 148 -3.43 5.51 0.95
N GLN A 149 -3.71 6.52 1.78
CA GLN A 149 -4.59 6.36 2.96
C GLN A 149 -6.00 5.91 2.55
N TRP A 150 -6.56 6.50 1.49
CA TRP A 150 -7.84 6.07 0.94
C TRP A 150 -7.79 4.61 0.46
N ARG A 151 -6.74 4.20 -0.27
CA ARG A 151 -6.59 2.81 -0.73
C ARG A 151 -6.61 1.81 0.42
N LEU A 152 -5.98 2.15 1.54
CA LEU A 152 -6.02 1.31 2.74
C LEU A 152 -7.45 1.19 3.29
N GLN A 153 -8.19 2.30 3.36
CA GLN A 153 -9.60 2.30 3.77
C GLN A 153 -10.48 1.50 2.80
N GLU A 154 -10.31 1.70 1.51
CA GLU A 154 -11.05 0.98 0.47
C GLU A 154 -10.87 -0.54 0.60
N GLN A 155 -9.65 -1.02 0.80
CA GLN A 155 -9.40 -2.45 1.02
C GLN A 155 -10.07 -2.97 2.30
N ASN A 156 -10.06 -2.20 3.36
CA ASN A 156 -10.77 -2.56 4.60
C ASN A 156 -12.28 -2.62 4.37
N ILE A 157 -12.86 -1.66 3.65
CA ILE A 157 -14.28 -1.64 3.30
C ILE A 157 -14.65 -2.87 2.46
N ILE A 158 -13.86 -3.19 1.44
CA ILE A 158 -14.08 -4.38 0.58
C ILE A 158 -13.99 -5.67 1.41
N SER A 159 -13.00 -5.78 2.30
CA SER A 159 -12.86 -6.94 3.18
C SER A 159 -14.07 -7.11 4.10
N LEU A 160 -14.56 -6.03 4.70
CA LEU A 160 -15.76 -6.04 5.54
C LEU A 160 -17.03 -6.38 4.73
N ALA A 161 -17.13 -5.88 3.50
CA ALA A 161 -18.23 -6.20 2.59
C ALA A 161 -18.25 -7.69 2.26
N LYS A 162 -17.13 -8.28 1.90
CA LYS A 162 -16.98 -9.73 1.64
C LYS A 162 -17.37 -10.55 2.87
N GLN A 163 -16.90 -10.15 4.05
CA GLN A 163 -17.26 -10.82 5.31
C GLN A 163 -18.78 -10.75 5.56
N LYS A 164 -19.37 -9.57 5.35
CA LYS A 164 -20.82 -9.39 5.52
C LYS A 164 -21.63 -10.30 4.59
N ILE A 165 -21.27 -10.36 3.31
CA ILE A 165 -21.91 -11.27 2.34
C ILE A 165 -21.83 -12.72 2.81
N TYR A 166 -20.65 -13.16 3.29
CA TYR A 166 -20.46 -14.51 3.82
C TYR A 166 -21.36 -14.80 5.02
N PHE A 167 -21.43 -13.89 5.99
CA PHE A 167 -22.32 -14.06 7.15
C PHE A 167 -23.79 -14.06 6.76
N ASP A 168 -24.20 -13.19 5.84
CA ASP A 168 -25.58 -13.13 5.36
C ASP A 168 -25.99 -14.45 4.66
N LEU A 169 -25.07 -15.05 3.89
CA LEU A 169 -25.26 -16.36 3.26
C LEU A 169 -25.41 -17.48 4.30
N ILE A 170 -24.54 -17.53 5.32
CA ILE A 170 -24.66 -18.52 6.40
C ILE A 170 -25.95 -18.37 7.17
N LEU A 171 -26.32 -17.13 7.54
CA LEU A 171 -27.55 -16.87 8.29
C LEU A 171 -28.78 -17.24 7.47
N SER A 172 -28.78 -17.02 6.16
CA SER A 172 -29.88 -17.43 5.28
C SER A 172 -30.04 -18.95 5.23
N LEU A 173 -28.95 -19.71 5.32
CA LEU A 173 -28.98 -21.18 5.35
C LEU A 173 -29.48 -21.75 6.68
N ILE A 174 -29.31 -21.02 7.78
CA ILE A 174 -29.78 -21.44 9.12
C ILE A 174 -31.30 -21.22 9.29
N HIS A 175 -31.87 -20.30 8.50
CA HIS A 175 -33.30 -19.95 8.56
C HIS A 175 -34.21 -20.75 7.58
N ILE A 176 -33.62 -21.72 6.84
CA ILE A 176 -34.38 -22.69 6.04
C ILE A 176 -34.60 -23.95 6.88
#